data_542d4a5c34bfabe5071e3e5a01b3ceac
#
_entry.id   542d4a5c34bfabe5071e3e5a01b3ceac
#
_cell.length_a   1.000
_cell.length_b   1.000
_cell.length_c   1.000
_cell.angle_alpha   90.00
_cell.angle_beta   90.00
_cell.angle_gamma   90.00
#
_symmetry.space_group_name_H-M   'P 1'
#
loop_
_entity.id
_entity.type
_entity.pdbx_description
1 polymer ?
#
loop_
_entity_poly.entity_id
_entity_poly.type
_entity_poly.pdbx_seq_one_letter_code
_entity_poly.pdbx_strand_id
1 'polypeptide(L)'
;LATSNSVPKASNINAQVRTDGIVSVDVLDHVAYSDGTTVKLKNNLQYDKETFKGLAFVSGDTVRYQASSETGNFPITYTVEDNLGNVASANITITVHKSDAASKAAPTPHDAEAQVAAGQKVRIPITLTGIDTDGDDDQLLGLGNKAPTLGRISEVGSDYLVYEAYPDSSGTDTFSYAVEDWTGQRTKAQIRVGVFQGSSDSGVYARDDEITLRPNTAATVPVAQNDISGDNTNLTVDKHVEVQGLDGVSVKDNMISFTTPGSATTDYIAYTVKDKAGLSDTATLTVNVDPNAAIEPPTAYDYRVPSAATIDKKSVDVDVSQWIANPSGTANELKVGVHPSASAHAHVKGGEHSTTITVDRTARARAVPYTVTNTKYNITSTEFIQVPAYGVFPPTLRPKAPELKVNSRETIEININDYVRVGAGKEPYIERADSVSATKASNSDVDVNDETRKYTAAKDYAGPASITFTAVDGKQGSDKTKIINSAVITLQITVIGRDVPPPTFSSSTIDVEAGADPKTVALTAPTNA
;
A
#
# COMPACT_ATOMS: atom_id res chain seq x y z
N LEU A 1 -12.76 44.73 9.23
CA LEU A 1 -11.55 44.42 10.00
C LEU A 1 -10.75 43.45 9.09
N ALA A 2 -9.69 43.99 8.48
CA ALA A 2 -8.76 43.15 7.72
C ALA A 2 -8.04 42.25 8.74
N THR A 3 -8.28 40.93 8.67
CA THR A 3 -7.42 39.97 9.34
C THR A 3 -6.06 40.07 8.66
N SER A 4 -5.04 40.45 9.46
CA SER A 4 -3.67 40.44 8.96
C SER A 4 -3.32 39.01 8.57
N ASN A 5 -3.19 38.73 7.28
CA ASN A 5 -2.63 37.46 6.79
C ASN A 5 -1.24 37.33 7.39
N SER A 6 -1.07 36.41 8.33
CA SER A 6 0.23 36.15 8.92
C SER A 6 1.09 35.40 7.90
N VAL A 7 2.32 35.90 7.70
CA VAL A 7 3.36 35.23 6.91
C VAL A 7 3.57 33.81 7.50
N PRO A 8 3.76 32.77 6.67
CA PRO A 8 4.06 31.44 7.17
C PRO A 8 5.32 31.45 8.06
N LYS A 9 5.34 30.61 9.08
CA LYS A 9 6.48 30.46 10.00
C LYS A 9 7.02 29.05 9.91
N ALA A 10 8.24 28.92 9.41
CA ALA A 10 8.95 27.65 9.32
C ALA A 10 9.74 27.39 10.61
N SER A 11 9.78 26.15 11.05
CA SER A 11 10.50 25.70 12.25
C SER A 11 11.65 24.77 11.89
N ASN A 12 12.72 24.78 12.69
CA ASN A 12 13.81 23.83 12.54
C ASN A 12 13.34 22.41 12.88
N ILE A 13 13.83 21.46 12.11
CA ILE A 13 13.47 20.04 12.18
C ILE A 13 14.74 19.21 12.39
N ASN A 14 14.65 18.17 13.22
CA ASN A 14 15.71 17.18 13.36
C ASN A 14 15.19 15.83 12.86
N ALA A 15 15.98 15.14 12.05
CA ALA A 15 15.71 13.80 11.58
C ALA A 15 16.95 12.93 11.75
N GLN A 16 16.74 11.63 11.86
CA GLN A 16 17.81 10.65 12.03
C GLN A 16 17.68 9.56 10.97
N VAL A 17 18.82 9.02 10.57
CA VAL A 17 18.88 7.91 9.62
C VAL A 17 20.21 7.17 9.81
N ARG A 18 20.22 5.86 9.59
CA ARG A 18 21.46 5.09 9.52
C ARG A 18 22.22 5.37 8.22
N THR A 19 23.51 5.07 8.19
CA THR A 19 24.29 5.08 6.95
C THR A 19 23.63 4.22 5.87
N ASP A 20 23.62 4.68 4.63
CA ASP A 20 22.99 4.07 3.46
C ASP A 20 21.45 3.92 3.54
N GLY A 21 20.82 4.46 4.58
CA GLY A 21 19.36 4.49 4.75
C GLY A 21 18.71 5.69 4.09
N ILE A 22 17.39 5.71 4.11
CA ILE A 22 16.57 6.82 3.63
C ILE A 22 15.70 7.37 4.75
N VAL A 23 15.35 8.65 4.68
CA VAL A 23 14.39 9.28 5.60
C VAL A 23 13.57 10.32 4.85
N SER A 24 12.30 10.44 5.24
CA SER A 24 11.37 11.45 4.76
C SER A 24 11.02 12.41 5.89
N VAL A 25 10.92 13.69 5.57
CA VAL A 25 10.54 14.74 6.51
C VAL A 25 9.34 15.49 5.96
N ASP A 26 8.19 15.34 6.61
CA ASP A 26 6.96 16.06 6.28
C ASP A 26 7.07 17.49 6.78
N VAL A 27 7.45 18.37 5.87
CA VAL A 27 7.83 19.75 6.21
C VAL A 27 6.65 20.57 6.69
N LEU A 28 5.46 20.40 6.08
CA LEU A 28 4.30 21.23 6.41
C LEU A 28 3.77 21.00 7.82
N ASP A 29 4.04 19.86 8.44
CA ASP A 29 3.75 19.60 9.86
C ASP A 29 4.53 20.51 10.81
N HIS A 30 5.59 21.14 10.30
CA HIS A 30 6.47 22.05 11.04
C HIS A 30 6.35 23.50 10.59
N VAL A 31 5.31 23.84 9.83
CA VAL A 31 5.03 25.17 9.32
C VAL A 31 3.70 25.67 9.87
N ALA A 32 3.73 26.81 10.57
CA ALA A 32 2.51 27.49 11.01
C ALA A 32 2.06 28.50 9.93
N TYR A 33 0.80 28.44 9.54
CA TYR A 33 0.18 29.37 8.59
C TYR A 33 -1.29 29.60 8.91
N SER A 34 -1.88 30.66 8.35
CA SER A 34 -3.26 31.06 8.65
C SER A 34 -4.27 30.16 7.93
N ASP A 35 -5.44 29.99 8.55
CA ASP A 35 -6.59 29.33 7.93
C ASP A 35 -6.96 30.02 6.59
N GLY A 36 -7.24 29.20 5.57
CA GLY A 36 -7.56 29.67 4.22
C GLY A 36 -6.35 30.06 3.36
N THR A 37 -5.13 29.89 3.88
CA THR A 37 -3.89 30.05 3.13
C THR A 37 -3.36 28.68 2.74
N THR A 38 -2.92 28.50 1.50
CA THR A 38 -2.21 27.28 1.06
C THR A 38 -0.71 27.55 1.07
N VAL A 39 0.06 26.56 1.54
CA VAL A 39 1.52 26.65 1.61
C VAL A 39 2.11 25.47 0.84
N LYS A 40 3.15 25.74 0.04
CA LYS A 40 3.88 24.72 -0.74
C LYS A 40 5.36 24.75 -0.39
N LEU A 41 5.96 23.57 -0.37
CA LEU A 41 7.41 23.41 -0.25
C LEU A 41 8.07 23.77 -1.59
N LYS A 42 9.08 24.63 -1.56
CA LYS A 42 9.85 25.00 -2.76
C LYS A 42 10.91 23.95 -3.08
N ASN A 43 11.16 23.73 -4.37
CA ASN A 43 12.09 22.71 -4.87
C ASN A 43 13.57 23.13 -4.81
N ASN A 44 13.91 24.18 -4.04
CA ASN A 44 15.25 24.75 -3.97
C ASN A 44 15.90 24.52 -2.59
N LEU A 45 16.21 23.28 -2.25
CA LEU A 45 16.96 22.96 -1.05
C LEU A 45 18.37 23.58 -1.12
N GLN A 46 18.82 24.14 0.01
CA GLN A 46 20.15 24.74 0.13
C GLN A 46 20.97 24.02 1.19
N TYR A 47 22.20 23.70 0.88
CA TYR A 47 23.19 23.10 1.77
C TYR A 47 24.60 23.43 1.31
N ASP A 48 25.55 23.33 2.21
CA ASP A 48 26.97 23.52 1.89
C ASP A 48 27.49 22.33 1.05
N LYS A 49 27.78 22.58 -0.20
CA LYS A 49 28.21 21.55 -1.17
C LYS A 49 29.53 20.86 -0.82
N GLU A 50 30.37 21.49 0.00
CA GLU A 50 31.67 20.91 0.38
C GLU A 50 31.53 19.92 1.53
N THR A 51 30.66 20.22 2.48
CA THR A 51 30.50 19.43 3.70
C THR A 51 29.30 18.49 3.70
N PHE A 52 28.30 18.76 2.86
CA PHE A 52 27.08 17.95 2.76
C PHE A 52 27.39 16.60 2.12
N LYS A 53 26.88 15.52 2.74
CA LYS A 53 26.98 14.15 2.24
C LYS A 53 25.59 13.52 2.12
N GLY A 54 25.39 12.72 1.10
CA GLY A 54 24.11 12.10 0.80
C GLY A 54 23.38 12.80 -0.34
N LEU A 55 22.15 12.39 -0.59
CA LEU A 55 21.26 12.92 -1.61
C LEU A 55 20.01 13.50 -0.94
N ALA A 56 19.72 14.76 -1.18
CA ALA A 56 18.50 15.43 -0.71
C ALA A 56 17.69 15.96 -1.89
N PHE A 57 16.38 15.80 -1.84
CA PHE A 57 15.45 16.33 -2.84
C PHE A 57 14.06 16.56 -2.25
N VAL A 58 13.24 17.34 -2.96
CA VAL A 58 11.84 17.59 -2.62
C VAL A 58 10.94 16.66 -3.41
N SER A 59 9.98 16.06 -2.73
CA SER A 59 8.89 15.30 -3.32
C SER A 59 7.57 15.77 -2.69
N GLY A 60 6.76 16.51 -3.44
CA GLY A 60 5.56 17.15 -2.91
C GLY A 60 5.89 18.09 -1.74
N ASP A 61 5.31 17.83 -0.58
CA ASP A 61 5.52 18.60 0.65
C ASP A 61 6.58 17.98 1.59
N THR A 62 7.30 16.99 1.09
CA THR A 62 8.27 16.19 1.84
C THR A 62 9.68 16.45 1.35
N VAL A 63 10.63 16.62 2.27
CA VAL A 63 12.06 16.54 1.97
C VAL A 63 12.52 15.11 2.15
N ARG A 64 13.10 14.53 1.11
CA ARG A 64 13.64 13.17 1.07
C ARG A 64 15.16 13.22 1.16
N TYR A 65 15.73 12.29 1.92
CA TYR A 65 17.17 12.18 2.07
C TYR A 65 17.63 10.72 2.03
N GLN A 66 18.69 10.47 1.26
CA GLN A 66 19.41 9.20 1.30
C GLN A 66 20.82 9.45 1.86
N ALA A 67 21.13 8.77 2.95
CA ALA A 67 22.44 8.89 3.60
C ALA A 67 23.54 8.24 2.77
N SER A 68 24.73 8.82 2.85
CA SER A 68 25.97 8.17 2.40
C SER A 68 26.48 7.17 3.45
N SER A 69 27.64 6.59 3.20
CA SER A 69 28.36 5.75 4.18
C SER A 69 29.03 6.56 5.30
N GLU A 70 29.00 7.89 5.24
CA GLU A 70 29.62 8.78 6.23
C GLU A 70 28.61 9.18 7.31
N THR A 71 29.04 9.10 8.56
CA THR A 71 28.27 9.59 9.71
C THR A 71 28.47 11.07 9.94
N GLY A 72 27.49 11.75 10.52
CA GLY A 72 27.59 13.15 10.83
C GLY A 72 26.24 13.85 10.90
N ASN A 73 26.28 15.18 11.00
CA ASN A 73 25.11 16.03 10.95
C ASN A 73 25.14 16.86 9.67
N PHE A 74 24.09 16.76 8.87
CA PHE A 74 24.00 17.39 7.57
C PHE A 74 22.80 18.34 7.53
N PRO A 75 23.01 19.66 7.70
CA PRO A 75 21.92 20.65 7.66
C PRO A 75 21.50 20.94 6.23
N ILE A 76 20.19 21.07 6.06
CA ILE A 76 19.52 21.43 4.80
C ILE A 76 18.58 22.59 5.09
N THR A 77 18.69 23.69 4.36
CA THR A 77 17.71 24.78 4.42
C THR A 77 16.57 24.50 3.46
N TYR A 78 15.35 24.45 3.97
CA TYR A 78 14.14 24.39 3.18
C TYR A 78 13.40 25.72 3.16
N THR A 79 12.63 25.97 2.13
CA THR A 79 11.83 27.18 1.96
C THR A 79 10.40 26.79 1.57
N VAL A 80 9.43 27.41 2.22
CA VAL A 80 8.00 27.30 1.89
C VAL A 80 7.49 28.65 1.37
N GLU A 81 6.46 28.59 0.53
CA GLU A 81 5.80 29.76 -0.05
C GLU A 81 4.29 29.62 0.04
N ASP A 82 3.61 30.67 0.49
CA ASP A 82 2.15 30.71 0.51
C ASP A 82 1.57 31.16 -0.85
N ASN A 83 0.25 31.05 -0.97
CA ASN A 83 -0.46 31.48 -2.20
C ASN A 83 -0.45 33.00 -2.43
N LEU A 84 0.10 33.79 -1.51
CA LEU A 84 0.29 35.24 -1.63
C LEU A 84 1.73 35.62 -2.01
N GLY A 85 2.63 34.63 -2.12
CA GLY A 85 4.05 34.81 -2.43
C GLY A 85 4.93 35.11 -1.23
N ASN A 86 4.42 34.99 0.00
CA ASN A 86 5.25 35.12 1.19
C ASN A 86 6.05 33.84 1.39
N VAL A 87 7.33 34.00 1.74
CA VAL A 87 8.26 32.87 1.94
C VAL A 87 8.75 32.80 3.38
N ALA A 88 9.01 31.57 3.83
CA ALA A 88 9.68 31.31 5.09
C ALA A 88 10.68 30.17 4.91
N SER A 89 11.78 30.21 5.66
CA SER A 89 12.83 29.20 5.59
C SER A 89 13.26 28.77 6.99
N ALA A 90 13.65 27.50 7.11
CA ALA A 90 14.26 26.96 8.31
C ALA A 90 15.18 25.77 7.94
N ASN A 91 15.83 25.16 8.92
CA ASN A 91 16.77 24.08 8.70
C ASN A 91 16.20 22.74 9.10
N ILE A 92 16.51 21.73 8.28
CA ILE A 92 16.42 20.32 8.65
C ILE A 92 17.84 19.84 8.94
N THR A 93 18.09 19.35 10.15
CA THR A 93 19.36 18.71 10.49
C THR A 93 19.19 17.21 10.43
N ILE A 94 19.86 16.57 9.47
CA ILE A 94 19.88 15.12 9.32
C ILE A 94 21.07 14.57 10.10
N THR A 95 20.81 13.77 11.13
CA THR A 95 21.85 13.03 11.87
C THR A 95 21.99 11.65 11.28
N VAL A 96 23.15 11.39 10.65
CA VAL A 96 23.48 10.06 10.10
C VAL A 96 24.33 9.31 11.11
N HIS A 97 23.86 8.17 11.57
CA HIS A 97 24.54 7.29 12.53
C HIS A 97 24.90 5.93 11.91
N LYS A 98 25.78 5.18 12.55
CA LYS A 98 26.12 3.83 12.11
C LYS A 98 24.99 2.86 12.40
N SER A 99 24.73 1.97 11.45
CA SER A 99 23.84 0.83 11.65
C SER A 99 24.63 -0.35 12.22
N ASP A 100 24.93 -0.31 13.50
CA ASP A 100 25.59 -1.39 14.23
C ASP A 100 24.66 -1.94 15.34
N ALA A 101 25.08 -3.05 15.98
CA ALA A 101 24.28 -3.71 16.99
C ALA A 101 23.97 -2.84 18.23
N ALA A 102 24.74 -1.77 18.46
CA ALA A 102 24.57 -0.87 19.60
C ALA A 102 23.66 0.32 19.29
N SER A 103 23.52 0.67 18.00
CA SER A 103 22.75 1.82 17.52
C SER A 103 21.43 1.46 16.84
N LYS A 104 21.08 0.16 16.80
CA LYS A 104 19.82 -0.30 16.21
C LYS A 104 18.62 0.15 17.03
N ALA A 105 17.74 0.92 16.41
CA ALA A 105 16.42 1.19 16.96
C ALA A 105 15.41 0.18 16.42
N ALA A 106 14.43 -0.21 17.23
CA ALA A 106 13.33 -1.03 16.75
C ALA A 106 12.23 -0.13 16.16
N PRO A 107 11.59 -0.52 15.04
CA PRO A 107 10.48 0.23 14.50
C PRO A 107 9.33 0.35 15.50
N THR A 108 8.59 1.46 15.43
CA THR A 108 7.42 1.75 16.27
C THR A 108 6.16 1.88 15.42
N PRO A 109 5.63 0.77 14.87
CA PRO A 109 4.45 0.81 14.00
C PRO A 109 3.22 1.29 14.75
N HIS A 110 2.28 1.91 14.03
CA HIS A 110 1.06 2.45 14.59
C HIS A 110 -0.10 1.47 14.48
N ASP A 111 -1.00 1.52 15.46
CA ASP A 111 -2.27 0.78 15.37
C ASP A 111 -3.08 1.30 14.17
N ALA A 112 -3.79 0.39 13.50
CA ALA A 112 -4.64 0.69 12.36
C ALA A 112 -6.10 0.27 12.62
N GLU A 113 -7.02 0.97 11.97
CA GLU A 113 -8.45 0.70 12.08
C GLU A 113 -9.10 0.66 10.69
N ALA A 114 -10.09 -0.20 10.53
CA ALA A 114 -10.89 -0.28 9.31
C ALA A 114 -12.32 -0.72 9.64
N GLN A 115 -13.21 -0.56 8.66
CA GLN A 115 -14.57 -1.06 8.72
C GLN A 115 -14.91 -1.80 7.42
N VAL A 116 -15.69 -2.86 7.53
CA VAL A 116 -16.07 -3.66 6.37
C VAL A 116 -17.41 -4.34 6.62
N ALA A 117 -18.23 -4.47 5.58
CA ALA A 117 -19.43 -5.28 5.66
C ALA A 117 -19.08 -6.78 5.65
N ALA A 118 -19.89 -7.58 6.33
CA ALA A 118 -19.75 -9.03 6.32
C ALA A 118 -19.73 -9.58 4.88
N GLY A 119 -18.79 -10.47 4.59
CA GLY A 119 -18.60 -11.05 3.25
C GLY A 119 -17.82 -10.16 2.27
N GLN A 120 -17.42 -8.96 2.66
CA GLN A 120 -16.68 -8.01 1.83
C GLN A 120 -15.20 -7.94 2.21
N LYS A 121 -14.42 -7.30 1.37
CA LYS A 121 -12.98 -7.06 1.57
C LYS A 121 -12.70 -5.59 1.83
N VAL A 122 -11.72 -5.32 2.68
CA VAL A 122 -11.15 -3.99 2.88
C VAL A 122 -9.64 -4.04 2.82
N ARG A 123 -9.04 -3.07 2.13
CA ARG A 123 -7.60 -2.85 2.12
C ARG A 123 -7.24 -1.94 3.29
N ILE A 124 -6.32 -2.40 4.13
CA ILE A 124 -5.84 -1.69 5.32
C ILE A 124 -4.43 -1.19 5.02
N PRO A 125 -4.24 0.11 4.75
CA PRO A 125 -2.92 0.67 4.52
C PRO A 125 -2.09 0.64 5.80
N ILE A 126 -0.81 0.36 5.67
CA ILE A 126 0.17 0.33 6.76
C ILE A 126 1.21 1.41 6.50
N THR A 127 1.37 2.33 7.43
CA THR A 127 2.40 3.36 7.37
C THR A 127 3.76 2.75 7.72
N LEU A 128 4.72 2.85 6.80
CA LEU A 128 6.09 2.35 6.97
C LEU A 128 7.13 3.49 7.00
N THR A 129 6.70 4.74 6.89
CA THR A 129 7.55 5.92 6.99
C THR A 129 7.40 6.59 8.35
N GLY A 130 8.50 7.12 8.89
CA GLY A 130 8.49 7.84 10.17
C GLY A 130 8.33 6.97 11.41
N ILE A 131 8.37 5.65 11.29
CA ILE A 131 8.21 4.70 12.41
C ILE A 131 9.53 4.21 12.99
N ASP A 132 10.65 4.51 12.36
CA ASP A 132 11.98 4.09 12.78
C ASP A 132 12.98 5.25 12.73
N THR A 133 13.78 5.41 13.77
CA THR A 133 14.89 6.38 13.81
C THR A 133 16.10 5.93 13.00
N ASP A 134 16.17 4.67 12.59
CA ASP A 134 17.19 4.16 11.68
C ASP A 134 16.90 4.50 10.21
N GLY A 135 15.66 4.89 9.87
CA GLY A 135 15.22 5.29 8.53
C GLY A 135 13.85 4.73 8.13
N ASP A 136 13.49 4.96 6.87
CA ASP A 136 12.17 4.62 6.30
C ASP A 136 12.22 3.35 5.43
N ASP A 137 13.11 2.44 5.71
CA ASP A 137 13.32 1.22 4.93
C ASP A 137 12.67 -0.03 5.57
N ASP A 138 11.71 0.18 6.44
CA ASP A 138 10.91 -0.87 7.05
C ASP A 138 10.10 -1.65 6.01
N GLN A 139 9.89 -2.93 6.29
CA GLN A 139 9.05 -3.80 5.47
C GLN A 139 7.89 -4.41 6.27
N LEU A 140 6.74 -4.53 5.62
CA LEU A 140 5.61 -5.26 6.15
C LEU A 140 5.84 -6.76 5.98
N LEU A 141 5.76 -7.51 7.08
CA LEU A 141 5.88 -8.97 7.06
C LEU A 141 4.53 -9.68 6.88
N GLY A 142 3.43 -9.01 7.20
CA GLY A 142 2.09 -9.58 7.24
C GLY A 142 1.55 -9.64 8.67
N LEU A 143 0.85 -10.72 9.04
CA LEU A 143 0.33 -10.89 10.40
C LEU A 143 1.44 -10.96 11.44
N GLY A 144 1.12 -10.47 12.63
CA GLY A 144 1.88 -10.71 13.85
C GLY A 144 1.48 -12.04 14.53
N ASN A 145 1.52 -12.07 15.85
CA ASN A 145 1.24 -13.29 16.63
C ASN A 145 -0.24 -13.50 16.97
N LYS A 146 -1.12 -12.61 16.56
CA LYS A 146 -2.57 -12.75 16.77
C LYS A 146 -3.26 -12.65 15.41
N ALA A 147 -3.94 -13.73 15.02
CA ALA A 147 -4.69 -13.80 13.78
C ALA A 147 -6.13 -13.25 13.96
N PRO A 148 -6.78 -12.77 12.88
CA PRO A 148 -8.19 -12.41 12.90
C PRO A 148 -9.09 -13.63 13.13
N THR A 149 -10.26 -13.40 13.69
CA THR A 149 -11.26 -14.44 14.00
C THR A 149 -12.59 -14.23 13.27
N LEU A 150 -12.95 -13.01 12.93
CA LEU A 150 -14.17 -12.66 12.19
C LEU A 150 -13.97 -12.60 10.68
N GLY A 151 -12.74 -12.80 10.23
CA GLY A 151 -12.35 -12.78 8.85
C GLY A 151 -10.96 -13.40 8.66
N ARG A 152 -10.37 -13.14 7.50
CA ARG A 152 -9.02 -13.62 7.13
C ARG A 152 -8.23 -12.58 6.38
N ILE A 153 -6.91 -12.70 6.40
CA ILE A 153 -6.04 -11.93 5.51
C ILE A 153 -6.00 -12.64 4.15
N SER A 154 -6.52 -11.99 3.13
CA SER A 154 -6.55 -12.53 1.77
C SER A 154 -5.35 -12.10 0.92
N GLU A 155 -4.66 -11.03 1.31
CA GLU A 155 -3.47 -10.53 0.62
C GLU A 155 -2.56 -9.78 1.59
N VAL A 156 -1.25 -9.93 1.42
CA VAL A 156 -0.20 -9.12 2.04
C VAL A 156 0.51 -8.37 0.94
N GLY A 157 0.31 -7.05 0.89
CA GLY A 157 0.99 -6.16 -0.05
C GLY A 157 2.31 -5.64 0.50
N SER A 158 2.93 -4.70 -0.20
CA SER A 158 4.18 -4.06 0.24
C SER A 158 3.98 -3.12 1.43
N ASP A 159 2.82 -2.49 1.54
CA ASP A 159 2.45 -1.49 2.54
C ASP A 159 0.96 -1.55 2.93
N TYR A 160 0.33 -2.69 2.73
CA TYR A 160 -1.07 -2.91 3.07
C TYR A 160 -1.37 -4.38 3.32
N LEU A 161 -2.47 -4.62 4.03
CA LEU A 161 -3.12 -5.92 4.17
C LEU A 161 -4.53 -5.86 3.57
N VAL A 162 -5.01 -6.94 2.96
CA VAL A 162 -6.41 -7.08 2.58
C VAL A 162 -7.09 -8.04 3.54
N TYR A 163 -8.05 -7.51 4.27
CA TYR A 163 -8.91 -8.27 5.19
C TYR A 163 -10.23 -8.62 4.50
N GLU A 164 -10.63 -9.87 4.59
CA GLU A 164 -11.91 -10.38 4.08
C GLU A 164 -12.76 -10.83 5.26
N ALA A 165 -13.87 -10.13 5.52
CA ALA A 165 -14.80 -10.50 6.57
C ALA A 165 -15.60 -11.76 6.20
N TYR A 166 -15.86 -12.64 7.18
CA TYR A 166 -16.73 -13.78 6.92
C TYR A 166 -18.19 -13.32 6.78
N PRO A 167 -18.99 -13.99 5.91
CA PRO A 167 -20.37 -13.57 5.63
C PRO A 167 -21.30 -13.60 6.85
N ASP A 168 -21.01 -14.47 7.81
CA ASP A 168 -21.78 -14.69 9.03
C ASP A 168 -21.21 -13.99 10.26
N SER A 169 -20.23 -13.10 10.08
CA SER A 169 -19.55 -12.43 11.18
C SER A 169 -20.07 -11.01 11.42
N SER A 170 -19.94 -10.55 12.66
CA SER A 170 -20.21 -9.17 13.08
C SER A 170 -19.46 -8.85 14.36
N GLY A 171 -19.20 -7.57 14.61
CA GLY A 171 -18.49 -7.09 15.79
C GLY A 171 -17.09 -6.56 15.46
N THR A 172 -16.23 -6.45 16.46
CA THR A 172 -14.86 -5.96 16.28
C THR A 172 -13.88 -7.12 16.28
N ASP A 173 -13.16 -7.26 15.18
CA ASP A 173 -12.02 -8.16 15.07
C ASP A 173 -10.74 -7.43 15.46
N THR A 174 -9.92 -8.04 16.29
CA THR A 174 -8.65 -7.46 16.73
C THR A 174 -7.52 -8.46 16.51
N PHE A 175 -6.56 -8.08 15.71
CA PHE A 175 -5.41 -8.90 15.38
C PHE A 175 -4.15 -8.04 15.30
N SER A 176 -2.98 -8.62 15.02
CA SER A 176 -1.73 -7.89 14.95
C SER A 176 -1.06 -8.04 13.60
N TYR A 177 -0.28 -7.04 13.23
CA TYR A 177 0.64 -7.09 12.10
C TYR A 177 2.09 -6.87 12.57
N ALA A 178 3.04 -7.29 11.76
CA ALA A 178 4.47 -7.20 12.07
C ALA A 178 5.21 -6.44 10.98
N VAL A 179 6.16 -5.62 11.41
CA VAL A 179 7.13 -4.93 10.57
C VAL A 179 8.55 -5.33 10.95
N GLU A 180 9.46 -5.25 9.99
CA GLU A 180 10.88 -5.53 10.18
C GLU A 180 11.69 -4.45 9.49
N ASP A 181 12.70 -3.93 10.18
CA ASP A 181 13.69 -3.03 9.60
C ASP A 181 14.76 -3.80 8.79
N TRP A 182 15.60 -3.10 8.05
CA TRP A 182 16.68 -3.73 7.30
C TRP A 182 17.81 -4.29 8.18
N THR A 183 17.80 -4.04 9.47
CA THR A 183 18.72 -4.61 10.43
C THR A 183 18.21 -5.92 11.06
N GLY A 184 16.95 -6.29 10.76
CA GLY A 184 16.29 -7.51 11.21
C GLY A 184 15.54 -7.38 12.53
N GLN A 185 15.33 -6.16 13.04
CA GLN A 185 14.52 -5.93 14.22
C GLN A 185 13.03 -5.92 13.88
N ARG A 186 12.24 -6.61 14.70
CA ARG A 186 10.80 -6.81 14.48
C ARG A 186 9.98 -6.22 15.60
N THR A 187 8.90 -5.58 15.23
CA THR A 187 7.89 -5.11 16.16
C THR A 187 6.49 -5.32 15.58
N LYS A 188 5.49 -5.13 16.41
CA LYS A 188 4.09 -5.41 16.09
C LYS A 188 3.22 -4.25 16.52
N ALA A 189 2.11 -4.06 15.79
CA ALA A 189 1.02 -3.19 16.20
C ALA A 189 -0.32 -3.90 15.98
N GLN A 190 -1.39 -3.30 16.48
CA GLN A 190 -2.73 -3.88 16.41
C GLN A 190 -3.49 -3.33 15.21
N ILE A 191 -4.38 -4.16 14.67
CA ILE A 191 -5.40 -3.75 13.73
C ILE A 191 -6.76 -4.07 14.36
N ARG A 192 -7.68 -3.11 14.29
CA ARG A 192 -9.08 -3.30 14.67
C ARG A 192 -9.96 -3.12 13.46
N VAL A 193 -10.77 -4.13 13.16
CA VAL A 193 -11.73 -4.10 12.06
C VAL A 193 -13.14 -4.23 12.59
N GLY A 194 -13.94 -3.19 12.38
CA GLY A 194 -15.39 -3.25 12.63
C GLY A 194 -16.09 -3.99 11.50
N VAL A 195 -16.65 -5.17 11.80
CA VAL A 195 -17.46 -5.95 10.86
C VAL A 195 -18.92 -5.73 11.15
N PHE A 196 -19.69 -5.27 10.16
CA PHE A 196 -21.12 -4.99 10.31
C PHE A 196 -21.96 -5.76 9.29
N GLN A 197 -23.20 -6.07 9.68
CA GLN A 197 -24.18 -6.67 8.79
C GLN A 197 -24.87 -5.57 7.96
N GLY A 198 -24.99 -5.75 6.67
CA GLY A 198 -25.62 -4.81 5.75
C GLY A 198 -24.84 -4.64 4.48
N SER A 199 -25.36 -3.86 3.54
CA SER A 199 -24.58 -3.42 2.39
C SER A 199 -23.58 -2.36 2.86
N SER A 200 -22.33 -2.53 2.55
CA SER A 200 -21.41 -1.40 2.61
C SER A 200 -21.80 -0.45 1.48
N ASP A 201 -22.18 0.78 1.80
CA ASP A 201 -21.96 1.89 0.88
C ASP A 201 -20.45 2.18 0.87
N SER A 202 -19.67 1.21 0.45
CA SER A 202 -18.28 1.42 0.12
C SER A 202 -18.25 2.12 -1.23
N GLY A 203 -18.67 3.39 -1.21
CA GLY A 203 -18.73 4.22 -2.39
C GLY A 203 -17.33 4.51 -2.91
N VAL A 204 -17.28 4.80 -4.17
CA VAL A 204 -16.16 5.51 -4.76
C VAL A 204 -16.36 6.99 -4.45
N TYR A 205 -15.32 7.68 -4.01
CA TYR A 205 -15.34 9.12 -3.74
C TYR A 205 -14.28 9.78 -4.61
N ALA A 206 -14.72 10.41 -5.68
CA ALA A 206 -13.87 11.23 -6.52
C ALA A 206 -13.70 12.62 -5.91
N ARG A 207 -12.50 13.18 -6.00
CA ARG A 207 -12.15 14.50 -5.51
C ARG A 207 -11.75 15.40 -6.65
N ASP A 208 -12.22 16.65 -6.61
CA ASP A 208 -11.82 17.63 -7.60
C ASP A 208 -10.31 17.90 -7.56
N ASP A 209 -9.74 18.07 -8.75
CA ASP A 209 -8.35 18.44 -8.99
C ASP A 209 -8.25 19.85 -9.55
N GLU A 210 -7.14 20.49 -9.31
CA GLU A 210 -6.82 21.79 -9.87
C GLU A 210 -5.36 21.87 -10.31
N ILE A 211 -5.13 22.40 -11.51
CA ILE A 211 -3.79 22.65 -12.03
C ILE A 211 -3.74 24.01 -12.74
N THR A 212 -2.60 24.70 -12.60
CA THR A 212 -2.35 25.96 -13.29
C THR A 212 -1.21 25.80 -14.29
N LEU A 213 -1.47 26.04 -15.56
CA LEU A 213 -0.55 25.81 -16.68
C LEU A 213 -0.43 27.04 -17.57
N ARG A 214 0.65 27.11 -18.35
CA ARG A 214 0.83 28.15 -19.37
C ARG A 214 -0.05 27.88 -20.59
N PRO A 215 -0.36 28.94 -21.39
CA PRO A 215 -1.00 28.78 -22.69
C PRO A 215 -0.23 27.87 -23.64
N ASN A 216 -0.94 27.19 -24.56
CA ASN A 216 -0.39 26.27 -25.56
C ASN A 216 0.52 25.18 -24.96
N THR A 217 0.16 24.68 -23.78
CA THR A 217 0.91 23.65 -23.07
C THR A 217 0.21 22.31 -23.20
N ALA A 218 0.88 21.30 -23.76
CA ALA A 218 0.43 19.93 -23.64
C ALA A 218 0.69 19.44 -22.21
N ALA A 219 -0.24 18.70 -21.63
CA ALA A 219 -0.17 18.22 -20.24
C ALA A 219 -0.64 16.77 -20.11
N THR A 220 -0.17 16.09 -19.10
CA THR A 220 -0.65 14.78 -18.67
C THR A 220 -0.79 14.77 -17.15
N VAL A 221 -2.00 14.56 -16.63
CA VAL A 221 -2.34 14.70 -15.20
C VAL A 221 -2.91 13.40 -14.64
N PRO A 222 -2.38 12.87 -13.53
CA PRO A 222 -2.89 11.67 -12.88
C PRO A 222 -4.05 12.00 -11.92
N VAL A 223 -5.26 12.13 -12.43
CA VAL A 223 -6.44 12.63 -11.68
C VAL A 223 -6.98 11.65 -10.62
N ALA A 224 -6.70 10.35 -10.70
CA ALA A 224 -7.24 9.37 -9.74
C ALA A 224 -6.37 9.19 -8.47
N GLN A 225 -5.34 10.00 -8.27
CA GLN A 225 -4.38 9.83 -7.17
C GLN A 225 -4.94 10.20 -5.80
N ASN A 226 -5.84 11.18 -5.76
CA ASN A 226 -6.49 11.66 -4.54
C ASN A 226 -7.89 11.05 -4.33
N ASP A 227 -8.35 10.21 -5.26
CA ASP A 227 -9.64 9.55 -5.21
C ASP A 227 -9.61 8.33 -4.29
N ILE A 228 -10.73 8.06 -3.64
CA ILE A 228 -10.85 7.00 -2.64
C ILE A 228 -11.86 5.96 -3.10
N SER A 229 -11.44 4.69 -3.09
CA SER A 229 -12.35 3.55 -3.14
C SER A 229 -12.68 3.11 -1.72
N GLY A 230 -13.95 2.85 -1.43
CA GLY A 230 -14.38 2.40 -0.10
C GLY A 230 -13.79 1.06 0.32
N ASP A 231 -13.41 0.22 -0.64
CA ASP A 231 -12.68 -1.03 -0.44
C ASP A 231 -11.16 -0.87 -0.60
N ASN A 232 -10.68 0.37 -0.80
CA ASN A 232 -9.27 0.71 -1.09
C ASN A 232 -8.66 -0.04 -2.28
N THR A 233 -9.47 -0.50 -3.23
CA THR A 233 -8.98 -1.07 -4.49
C THR A 233 -8.56 0.02 -5.47
N ASN A 234 -7.76 -0.35 -6.47
CA ASN A 234 -7.35 0.59 -7.51
C ASN A 234 -8.57 1.05 -8.32
N LEU A 235 -8.70 2.36 -8.45
CA LEU A 235 -9.70 3.00 -9.29
C LEU A 235 -9.25 3.06 -10.76
N THR A 236 -10.20 3.06 -11.66
CA THR A 236 -9.97 3.22 -13.10
C THR A 236 -10.71 4.45 -13.60
N VAL A 237 -10.03 5.34 -14.32
CA VAL A 237 -10.63 6.50 -14.97
C VAL A 237 -11.34 6.06 -16.25
N ASP A 238 -12.62 6.45 -16.39
CA ASP A 238 -13.39 6.18 -17.61
C ASP A 238 -12.76 6.91 -18.81
N LYS A 239 -12.79 6.29 -19.98
CA LYS A 239 -12.26 6.88 -21.21
C LYS A 239 -13.12 8.03 -21.73
N HIS A 240 -14.38 8.10 -21.32
CA HIS A 240 -15.29 9.18 -21.64
C HIS A 240 -15.20 10.27 -20.58
N VAL A 241 -14.86 11.48 -21.03
CA VAL A 241 -14.78 12.68 -20.21
C VAL A 241 -15.58 13.80 -20.85
N GLU A 242 -16.17 14.68 -20.05
CA GLU A 242 -16.83 15.88 -20.52
C GLU A 242 -15.87 17.06 -20.47
N VAL A 243 -15.69 17.74 -21.60
CA VAL A 243 -14.64 18.75 -21.77
C VAL A 243 -15.23 20.11 -22.07
N GLN A 244 -14.71 21.13 -21.42
CA GLN A 244 -15.00 22.54 -21.73
C GLN A 244 -13.68 23.28 -21.93
N GLY A 245 -13.47 23.80 -23.13
CA GLY A 245 -12.41 24.77 -23.48
C GLY A 245 -11.03 24.17 -23.82
N LEU A 246 -10.83 22.86 -23.69
CA LEU A 246 -9.54 22.17 -23.92
C LEU A 246 -9.56 21.33 -25.18
N ASP A 247 -8.41 21.21 -25.85
CA ASP A 247 -8.24 20.42 -27.07
C ASP A 247 -7.41 19.14 -26.80
N GLY A 248 -7.57 18.13 -27.67
CA GLY A 248 -6.78 16.91 -27.67
C GLY A 248 -6.92 16.06 -26.41
N VAL A 249 -8.08 16.15 -25.74
CA VAL A 249 -8.32 15.42 -24.49
C VAL A 249 -8.41 13.92 -24.74
N SER A 250 -7.64 13.16 -23.99
CA SER A 250 -7.64 11.69 -24.02
C SER A 250 -7.30 11.10 -22.64
N VAL A 251 -7.83 9.90 -22.37
CA VAL A 251 -7.55 9.14 -21.13
C VAL A 251 -6.76 7.89 -21.47
N LYS A 252 -5.61 7.73 -20.82
CA LYS A 252 -4.77 6.54 -20.92
C LYS A 252 -4.08 6.28 -19.58
N ASP A 253 -4.08 5.01 -19.13
CA ASP A 253 -3.40 4.56 -17.90
C ASP A 253 -3.78 5.41 -16.66
N ASN A 254 -5.07 5.76 -16.52
CA ASN A 254 -5.64 6.63 -15.47
C ASN A 254 -5.12 8.08 -15.48
N MET A 255 -4.52 8.50 -16.59
CA MET A 255 -4.06 9.86 -16.78
C MET A 255 -4.89 10.56 -17.84
N ILE A 256 -5.18 11.85 -17.64
CA ILE A 256 -5.83 12.70 -18.62
C ILE A 256 -4.77 13.55 -19.32
N SER A 257 -4.69 13.44 -20.65
CA SER A 257 -3.84 14.28 -21.49
C SER A 257 -4.69 15.29 -22.24
N PHE A 258 -4.20 16.53 -22.36
CA PHE A 258 -4.86 17.64 -23.06
C PHE A 258 -3.86 18.71 -23.49
N THR A 259 -4.35 19.72 -24.22
CA THR A 259 -3.57 20.92 -24.57
C THR A 259 -4.36 22.16 -24.14
N THR A 260 -3.69 23.07 -23.42
CA THR A 260 -4.28 24.34 -22.99
C THR A 260 -4.46 25.31 -24.17
N PRO A 261 -5.50 26.13 -24.17
CA PRO A 261 -5.71 27.17 -25.20
C PRO A 261 -4.61 28.25 -25.17
N GLY A 262 -4.58 29.07 -26.22
CA GLY A 262 -3.54 30.10 -26.39
C GLY A 262 -3.70 31.36 -25.54
N SER A 263 -4.77 31.47 -24.74
CA SER A 263 -5.07 32.65 -23.91
C SER A 263 -5.43 32.24 -22.49
N ALA A 264 -5.28 33.16 -21.55
CA ALA A 264 -5.67 32.96 -20.16
C ALA A 264 -7.16 32.66 -20.05
N THR A 265 -7.50 31.56 -19.39
CA THR A 265 -8.89 31.09 -19.16
C THR A 265 -8.92 30.10 -18.01
N THR A 266 -10.10 29.72 -17.58
CA THR A 266 -10.32 28.57 -16.70
C THR A 266 -11.22 27.57 -17.42
N ASP A 267 -10.71 26.38 -17.63
CA ASP A 267 -11.37 25.31 -18.37
C ASP A 267 -11.55 24.08 -17.48
N TYR A 268 -12.42 23.14 -17.89
CA TYR A 268 -12.84 22.04 -17.05
C TYR A 268 -12.88 20.73 -17.80
N ILE A 269 -12.51 19.65 -17.11
CA ILE A 269 -12.73 18.27 -17.55
C ILE A 269 -13.46 17.53 -16.43
N ALA A 270 -14.71 17.13 -16.65
CA ALA A 270 -15.40 16.22 -15.75
C ALA A 270 -15.03 14.77 -16.12
N TYR A 271 -14.56 14.01 -15.13
CA TYR A 271 -14.14 12.63 -15.29
C TYR A 271 -14.85 11.73 -14.29
N THR A 272 -14.96 10.45 -14.61
CA THR A 272 -15.57 9.43 -13.77
C THR A 272 -14.53 8.39 -13.40
N VAL A 273 -14.44 8.05 -12.12
CA VAL A 273 -13.65 6.92 -11.65
C VAL A 273 -14.54 5.76 -11.28
N LYS A 274 -14.06 4.54 -11.47
CA LYS A 274 -14.77 3.28 -11.22
C LYS A 274 -13.89 2.32 -10.44
N ASP A 275 -14.49 1.59 -9.52
CA ASP A 275 -13.86 0.45 -8.87
C ASP A 275 -14.07 -0.85 -9.68
N LYS A 276 -13.52 -1.97 -9.18
CA LYS A 276 -13.67 -3.28 -9.81
C LYS A 276 -15.11 -3.82 -9.74
N ALA A 277 -15.92 -3.35 -8.81
CA ALA A 277 -17.32 -3.75 -8.66
C ALA A 277 -18.26 -2.94 -9.57
N GLY A 278 -17.75 -1.90 -10.24
CA GLY A 278 -18.50 -1.02 -11.13
C GLY A 278 -19.16 0.17 -10.42
N LEU A 279 -18.89 0.38 -9.13
CA LEU A 279 -19.27 1.60 -8.43
C LEU A 279 -18.44 2.76 -8.98
N SER A 280 -19.07 3.92 -9.11
CA SER A 280 -18.41 5.07 -9.72
C SER A 280 -18.80 6.39 -9.06
N ASP A 281 -17.91 7.36 -9.19
CA ASP A 281 -18.16 8.76 -8.82
C ASP A 281 -17.50 9.69 -9.83
N THR A 282 -17.90 10.94 -9.85
CA THR A 282 -17.45 11.93 -10.83
C THR A 282 -16.85 13.14 -10.12
N ALA A 283 -15.70 13.58 -10.59
CA ALA A 283 -15.05 14.80 -10.16
C ALA A 283 -14.63 15.68 -11.34
N THR A 284 -14.11 16.85 -11.05
CA THR A 284 -13.73 17.85 -12.04
C THR A 284 -12.26 18.18 -11.91
N LEU A 285 -11.53 18.10 -13.02
CA LEU A 285 -10.21 18.71 -13.16
C LEU A 285 -10.40 20.14 -13.65
N THR A 286 -10.07 21.11 -12.80
CA THR A 286 -10.03 22.54 -13.15
C THR A 286 -8.65 22.88 -13.69
N VAL A 287 -8.62 23.45 -14.91
CA VAL A 287 -7.38 23.85 -15.58
C VAL A 287 -7.36 25.38 -15.68
N ASN A 288 -6.53 26.01 -14.87
CA ASN A 288 -6.29 27.44 -14.93
C ASN A 288 -5.14 27.72 -15.91
N VAL A 289 -5.42 28.52 -16.94
CA VAL A 289 -4.42 28.91 -17.94
C VAL A 289 -3.92 30.31 -17.62
N ASP A 290 -2.66 30.41 -17.18
CA ASP A 290 -1.99 31.65 -16.80
C ASP A 290 -0.64 31.76 -17.53
N PRO A 291 -0.41 32.83 -18.33
CA PRO A 291 0.87 33.06 -19.00
C PRO A 291 2.09 33.10 -18.06
N ASN A 292 1.87 33.43 -16.79
CA ASN A 292 2.91 33.53 -15.78
C ASN A 292 3.04 32.28 -14.89
N ALA A 293 2.25 31.22 -15.20
CA ALA A 293 2.30 29.99 -14.42
C ALA A 293 3.73 29.41 -14.29
N ALA A 294 4.05 28.86 -13.13
CA ALA A 294 5.26 28.08 -12.95
C ALA A 294 5.23 26.85 -13.87
N ILE A 295 6.42 26.33 -14.18
CA ILE A 295 6.53 25.03 -14.85
C ILE A 295 6.41 23.94 -13.78
N GLU A 296 5.36 23.13 -13.86
CA GLU A 296 5.19 22.01 -12.95
C GLU A 296 6.20 20.89 -13.27
N PRO A 297 6.91 20.37 -12.27
CA PRO A 297 7.84 19.28 -12.48
C PRO A 297 7.08 17.98 -12.86
N PRO A 298 7.78 16.99 -13.45
CA PRO A 298 7.19 15.67 -13.66
C PRO A 298 6.67 15.07 -12.36
N THR A 299 5.55 14.40 -12.42
CA THR A 299 5.02 13.62 -11.30
C THR A 299 5.69 12.25 -11.29
N ALA A 300 6.20 11.82 -10.15
CA ALA A 300 6.77 10.50 -9.93
C ALA A 300 6.47 10.04 -8.49
N TYR A 301 6.53 8.73 -8.24
CA TYR A 301 6.22 8.15 -6.94
C TYR A 301 7.22 7.08 -6.57
N ASP A 302 7.36 6.84 -5.27
CA ASP A 302 8.10 5.70 -4.74
C ASP A 302 7.43 4.38 -5.13
N TYR A 303 8.27 3.38 -5.32
CA TYR A 303 7.81 2.01 -5.53
C TYR A 303 8.57 1.04 -4.62
N ARG A 304 7.82 0.20 -3.91
CA ARG A 304 8.37 -0.92 -3.13
C ARG A 304 8.22 -2.20 -3.93
N VAL A 305 9.34 -2.83 -4.27
CA VAL A 305 9.35 -4.11 -4.98
C VAL A 305 8.91 -5.21 -4.00
N PRO A 306 7.81 -5.94 -4.28
CA PRO A 306 7.38 -7.03 -3.43
C PRO A 306 8.41 -8.15 -3.36
N SER A 307 8.74 -8.61 -2.17
CA SER A 307 9.71 -9.71 -1.98
C SER A 307 9.28 -10.97 -2.74
N ALA A 308 7.99 -11.31 -2.70
CA ALA A 308 7.43 -12.48 -3.39
C ALA A 308 7.62 -12.45 -4.91
N ALA A 309 7.60 -11.27 -5.54
CA ALA A 309 7.76 -11.11 -6.98
C ALA A 309 9.21 -11.28 -7.44
N THR A 310 10.17 -11.22 -6.54
CA THR A 310 11.59 -11.13 -6.85
C THR A 310 12.44 -12.27 -6.28
N ILE A 311 11.79 -13.23 -5.66
CA ILE A 311 12.42 -14.46 -5.17
C ILE A 311 13.20 -15.13 -6.31
N ASP A 312 14.43 -15.57 -6.04
CA ASP A 312 15.33 -16.23 -7.00
C ASP A 312 15.81 -15.38 -8.21
N LYS A 313 15.46 -14.09 -8.26
CA LYS A 313 15.97 -13.19 -9.30
C LYS A 313 17.10 -12.34 -8.76
N LYS A 314 18.25 -12.34 -9.46
CA LYS A 314 19.41 -11.50 -9.12
C LYS A 314 19.22 -10.03 -9.51
N SER A 315 18.28 -9.75 -10.40
CA SER A 315 17.87 -8.41 -10.80
C SER A 315 16.37 -8.36 -11.00
N VAL A 316 15.78 -7.18 -10.92
CA VAL A 316 14.37 -6.93 -11.19
C VAL A 316 14.22 -5.80 -12.19
N ASP A 317 13.25 -5.97 -13.09
CA ASP A 317 12.83 -4.92 -14.00
C ASP A 317 11.60 -4.22 -13.40
N VAL A 318 11.67 -2.92 -13.25
CA VAL A 318 10.59 -2.07 -12.73
C VAL A 318 10.18 -1.11 -13.83
N ASP A 319 8.95 -1.25 -14.32
CA ASP A 319 8.36 -0.28 -15.25
C ASP A 319 7.67 0.83 -14.47
N VAL A 320 8.24 2.03 -14.51
CA VAL A 320 7.73 3.19 -13.80
C VAL A 320 6.66 3.96 -14.57
N SER A 321 6.29 3.53 -15.77
CA SER A 321 5.31 4.23 -16.63
C SER A 321 3.96 4.49 -15.95
N GLN A 322 3.55 3.63 -15.03
CA GLN A 322 2.30 3.76 -14.28
C GLN A 322 2.35 4.82 -13.17
N TRP A 323 3.54 5.28 -12.81
CA TRP A 323 3.76 6.22 -11.68
C TRP A 323 4.34 7.55 -12.10
N ILE A 324 4.48 7.79 -13.40
CA ILE A 324 5.04 9.04 -13.91
C ILE A 324 4.05 9.76 -14.81
N ALA A 325 4.03 11.08 -14.71
CA ALA A 325 3.23 11.96 -15.58
C ALA A 325 3.98 13.24 -15.88
N ASN A 326 3.55 13.96 -16.93
CA ASN A 326 4.13 15.24 -17.33
C ASN A 326 3.09 16.36 -17.30
N PRO A 327 2.87 17.02 -16.15
CA PRO A 327 1.92 18.11 -16.05
C PRO A 327 2.23 19.31 -16.95
N SER A 328 3.50 19.50 -17.33
CA SER A 328 3.94 20.61 -18.20
C SER A 328 4.46 20.13 -19.55
N GLY A 329 3.92 19.05 -20.09
CA GLY A 329 4.33 18.53 -21.39
C GLY A 329 3.63 17.23 -21.78
N THR A 330 4.15 16.59 -22.81
CA THR A 330 3.69 15.28 -23.29
C THR A 330 4.48 14.15 -22.63
N ALA A 331 3.93 12.94 -22.66
CA ALA A 331 4.64 11.75 -22.20
C ALA A 331 5.95 11.51 -22.97
N ASN A 332 6.03 11.89 -24.25
CA ASN A 332 7.24 11.74 -25.08
C ASN A 332 8.37 12.72 -24.69
N GLU A 333 8.05 13.76 -23.95
CA GLU A 333 9.03 14.71 -23.40
C GLU A 333 9.61 14.27 -22.06
N LEU A 334 9.15 13.14 -21.52
CA LEU A 334 9.71 12.54 -20.31
C LEU A 334 10.89 11.64 -20.64
N LYS A 335 11.96 11.77 -19.85
CA LYS A 335 13.09 10.87 -19.85
C LYS A 335 13.27 10.27 -18.46
N VAL A 336 13.22 8.96 -18.38
CA VAL A 336 13.52 8.21 -17.17
C VAL A 336 15.01 7.96 -17.06
N GLY A 337 15.55 8.10 -15.87
CA GLY A 337 16.96 7.88 -15.57
C GLY A 337 17.16 7.23 -14.20
N VAL A 338 18.39 6.86 -13.92
CA VAL A 338 18.85 6.46 -12.60
C VAL A 338 19.75 7.55 -12.08
N HIS A 339 19.59 7.97 -10.83
CA HIS A 339 20.48 8.96 -10.24
C HIS A 339 21.93 8.45 -10.25
N PRO A 340 22.94 9.28 -10.55
CA PRO A 340 24.32 8.84 -10.63
C PRO A 340 24.85 8.07 -9.43
N SER A 341 24.36 8.37 -8.21
CA SER A 341 24.73 7.64 -6.99
C SER A 341 24.34 6.15 -6.99
N ALA A 342 23.39 5.74 -7.82
CA ALA A 342 22.91 4.37 -7.93
C ALA A 342 23.34 3.66 -9.22
N SER A 343 24.10 4.31 -10.09
CA SER A 343 24.48 3.80 -11.43
C SER A 343 25.27 2.49 -11.40
N ALA A 344 25.93 2.17 -10.29
CA ALA A 344 26.64 0.90 -10.11
C ALA A 344 25.69 -0.31 -9.97
N HIS A 345 24.41 -0.10 -9.67
CA HIS A 345 23.45 -1.16 -9.31
C HIS A 345 22.13 -1.05 -10.05
N ALA A 346 21.93 -0.02 -10.85
CA ALA A 346 20.72 0.15 -11.61
C ALA A 346 20.99 0.89 -12.93
N HIS A 347 20.18 0.59 -13.93
CA HIS A 347 20.25 1.26 -15.24
C HIS A 347 18.89 1.22 -15.93
N VAL A 348 18.66 2.13 -16.84
CA VAL A 348 17.48 2.10 -17.70
C VAL A 348 17.68 1.00 -18.75
N LYS A 349 16.71 0.10 -18.86
CA LYS A 349 16.72 -1.01 -19.80
C LYS A 349 16.07 -0.58 -21.11
N GLY A 350 16.83 -0.53 -22.19
CA GLY A 350 16.31 -0.21 -23.53
C GLY A 350 16.74 1.15 -24.03
N GLY A 351 15.96 1.72 -24.96
CA GLY A 351 16.27 2.99 -25.63
C GLY A 351 15.91 4.24 -24.83
N GLU A 352 16.07 5.39 -25.46
CA GLU A 352 15.94 6.74 -24.85
C GLU A 352 14.58 7.01 -24.19
N HIS A 353 13.49 6.41 -24.71
CA HIS A 353 12.13 6.57 -24.18
C HIS A 353 11.67 5.40 -23.30
N SER A 354 12.61 4.55 -22.87
CA SER A 354 12.26 3.43 -22.00
C SER A 354 11.91 3.93 -20.60
N THR A 355 10.88 3.34 -20.04
CA THR A 355 10.42 3.57 -18.66
C THR A 355 10.76 2.41 -17.72
N THR A 356 11.53 1.42 -18.20
CA THR A 356 11.92 0.25 -17.43
C THR A 356 13.32 0.45 -16.83
N ILE A 357 13.41 0.29 -15.51
CA ILE A 357 14.66 0.33 -14.77
C ILE A 357 14.99 -1.08 -14.30
N THR A 358 16.15 -1.60 -14.68
CA THR A 358 16.70 -2.83 -14.12
C THR A 358 17.49 -2.49 -12.87
N VAL A 359 17.18 -3.15 -11.76
CA VAL A 359 17.87 -3.00 -10.47
C VAL A 359 18.49 -4.31 -10.07
N ASP A 360 19.78 -4.31 -9.78
CA ASP A 360 20.51 -5.46 -9.25
C ASP A 360 20.19 -5.64 -7.78
N ARG A 361 19.86 -6.88 -7.40
CA ARG A 361 19.65 -7.25 -6.01
C ARG A 361 20.98 -7.65 -5.38
N THR A 362 21.21 -7.19 -4.18
CA THR A 362 22.42 -7.48 -3.40
C THR A 362 22.04 -8.17 -2.09
N ALA A 363 23.05 -8.58 -1.34
CA ALA A 363 22.87 -9.18 -0.01
C ALA A 363 22.17 -8.25 1.00
N ARG A 364 22.07 -6.95 0.68
CA ARG A 364 21.33 -5.96 1.48
C ARG A 364 20.21 -5.37 0.65
N ALA A 365 19.10 -5.06 1.30
CA ALA A 365 18.05 -4.25 0.71
C ALA A 365 18.60 -2.83 0.41
N ARG A 366 18.03 -2.15 -0.58
CA ARG A 366 18.46 -0.81 -0.95
C ARG A 366 17.33 0.03 -1.53
N ALA A 367 17.47 1.34 -1.38
CA ALA A 367 16.68 2.30 -2.12
C ALA A 367 17.49 2.81 -3.32
N VAL A 368 16.91 2.74 -4.50
CA VAL A 368 17.51 3.22 -5.76
C VAL A 368 16.81 4.50 -6.16
N PRO A 369 17.48 5.66 -6.10
CA PRO A 369 16.90 6.90 -6.60
C PRO A 369 16.84 6.87 -8.13
N TYR A 370 15.65 7.03 -8.66
CA TYR A 370 15.40 7.18 -10.09
C TYR A 370 14.91 8.60 -10.40
N THR A 371 15.10 9.03 -11.62
CA THR A 371 14.80 10.39 -12.06
C THR A 371 13.81 10.37 -13.21
N VAL A 372 12.95 11.36 -13.24
CA VAL A 372 12.04 11.63 -14.35
C VAL A 372 12.25 13.09 -14.76
N THR A 373 12.70 13.30 -15.96
CA THR A 373 13.06 14.63 -16.48
C THR A 373 12.10 15.05 -17.58
N ASN A 374 11.49 16.22 -17.44
CA ASN A 374 10.87 16.93 -18.55
C ASN A 374 12.00 17.52 -19.40
N THR A 375 12.23 16.96 -20.57
CA THR A 375 13.36 17.35 -21.45
C THR A 375 13.20 18.70 -22.07
N LYS A 376 11.95 19.19 -22.21
CA LYS A 376 11.67 20.52 -22.76
C LYS A 376 12.16 21.65 -21.85
N TYR A 377 11.98 21.51 -20.54
CA TYR A 377 12.34 22.53 -19.56
C TYR A 377 13.54 22.14 -18.70
N ASN A 378 14.06 20.93 -18.86
CA ASN A 378 15.16 20.38 -18.07
C ASN A 378 14.87 20.39 -16.55
N ILE A 379 13.64 20.03 -16.17
CA ILE A 379 13.19 19.92 -14.79
C ILE A 379 13.07 18.44 -14.43
N THR A 380 13.66 18.06 -13.32
CA THR A 380 13.76 16.66 -12.88
C THR A 380 13.09 16.46 -11.53
N SER A 381 12.29 15.42 -11.43
CA SER A 381 11.81 14.83 -10.18
C SER A 381 12.58 13.56 -9.86
N THR A 382 12.78 13.30 -8.58
CA THR A 382 13.50 12.11 -8.07
C THR A 382 12.62 11.38 -7.06
N GLU A 383 12.58 10.06 -7.13
CA GLU A 383 11.88 9.18 -6.21
C GLU A 383 12.67 7.88 -6.01
N PHE A 384 12.24 7.00 -5.09
CA PHE A 384 12.95 5.78 -4.78
C PHE A 384 12.24 4.53 -5.30
N ILE A 385 13.03 3.59 -5.82
CA ILE A 385 12.65 2.19 -5.95
C ILE A 385 13.30 1.44 -4.79
N GLN A 386 12.51 0.92 -3.87
CA GLN A 386 13.00 0.13 -2.74
C GLN A 386 13.01 -1.34 -3.11
N VAL A 387 14.18 -1.96 -3.06
CA VAL A 387 14.42 -3.33 -3.51
C VAL A 387 14.87 -4.20 -2.34
N PRO A 388 14.18 -5.32 -2.06
CA PRO A 388 14.54 -6.22 -0.96
C PRO A 388 15.86 -6.95 -1.23
N ALA A 389 16.51 -7.42 -0.17
CA ALA A 389 17.75 -8.19 -0.26
C ALA A 389 17.58 -9.47 -1.08
N TYR A 390 18.63 -9.89 -1.77
CA TYR A 390 18.68 -11.16 -2.49
C TYR A 390 18.93 -12.33 -1.54
N GLY A 391 18.13 -13.40 -1.68
CA GLY A 391 18.33 -14.65 -0.96
C GLY A 391 17.96 -14.62 0.53
N VAL A 392 17.58 -13.46 1.07
CA VAL A 392 17.11 -13.30 2.45
C VAL A 392 15.73 -12.67 2.40
N PHE A 393 14.69 -13.47 2.58
CA PHE A 393 13.31 -12.98 2.64
C PHE A 393 12.50 -13.88 3.58
N PRO A 394 11.47 -13.31 4.21
CA PRO A 394 10.54 -14.09 5.02
C PRO A 394 9.82 -15.15 4.16
N PRO A 395 9.42 -16.27 4.75
CA PRO A 395 8.53 -17.21 4.08
C PRO A 395 7.31 -16.50 3.49
N THR A 396 6.93 -16.88 2.28
CA THR A 396 5.81 -16.26 1.55
C THR A 396 5.00 -17.32 0.83
N LEU A 397 3.79 -16.98 0.40
CA LEU A 397 2.95 -17.88 -0.37
C LEU A 397 3.54 -18.13 -1.77
N ARG A 398 3.42 -19.38 -2.24
CA ARG A 398 3.76 -19.72 -3.63
C ARG A 398 2.79 -19.04 -4.58
N PRO A 399 3.27 -18.37 -5.64
CA PRO A 399 2.40 -18.00 -6.75
C PRO A 399 1.78 -19.27 -7.36
N LYS A 400 0.49 -19.27 -7.62
CA LYS A 400 -0.24 -20.42 -8.19
C LYS A 400 -0.26 -21.68 -7.30
N ALA A 401 -0.23 -21.49 -5.96
CA ALA A 401 -0.50 -22.60 -5.05
C ALA A 401 -1.90 -23.20 -5.34
N PRO A 402 -2.08 -24.51 -5.11
CA PRO A 402 -3.37 -25.15 -5.30
C PRO A 402 -4.45 -24.51 -4.42
N GLU A 403 -5.68 -24.44 -4.92
CA GLU A 403 -6.80 -24.00 -4.09
C GLU A 403 -7.10 -25.05 -3.02
N LEU A 404 -7.28 -24.60 -1.77
CA LEU A 404 -7.72 -25.45 -0.67
C LEU A 404 -9.25 -25.45 -0.62
N LYS A 405 -9.83 -26.59 -0.96
CA LYS A 405 -11.28 -26.83 -0.89
C LYS A 405 -11.56 -28.04 -0.02
N VAL A 406 -12.56 -27.94 0.83
CA VAL A 406 -13.00 -29.02 1.73
C VAL A 406 -14.51 -28.96 1.91
N ASN A 407 -15.18 -30.11 1.92
CA ASN A 407 -16.60 -30.13 2.24
C ASN A 407 -16.82 -29.90 3.74
N SER A 408 -17.95 -29.28 4.09
CA SER A 408 -18.38 -29.15 5.48
C SER A 408 -18.28 -30.49 6.21
N ARG A 409 -17.74 -30.48 7.43
CA ARG A 409 -17.46 -31.67 8.29
C ARG A 409 -16.32 -32.59 7.83
N GLU A 410 -15.72 -32.35 6.69
CA GLU A 410 -14.58 -33.15 6.23
C GLU A 410 -13.25 -32.58 6.70
N THR A 411 -12.22 -33.40 6.66
CA THR A 411 -10.88 -33.08 7.09
C THR A 411 -9.92 -33.15 5.90
N ILE A 412 -9.03 -32.19 5.82
CA ILE A 412 -7.88 -32.20 4.90
C ILE A 412 -6.58 -32.09 5.68
N GLU A 413 -5.55 -32.73 5.18
CA GLU A 413 -4.16 -32.53 5.61
C GLU A 413 -3.45 -31.65 4.56
N ILE A 414 -2.69 -30.68 5.04
CA ILE A 414 -2.06 -29.64 4.24
C ILE A 414 -0.56 -29.72 4.46
N ASN A 415 0.18 -30.17 3.44
CA ASN A 415 1.64 -30.08 3.45
C ASN A 415 2.04 -28.67 3.04
N ILE A 416 2.75 -27.95 3.92
CA ILE A 416 3.10 -26.55 3.67
C ILE A 416 4.09 -26.35 2.53
N ASN A 417 4.84 -27.40 2.14
CA ASN A 417 5.76 -27.33 1.00
C ASN A 417 5.05 -27.00 -0.32
N ASP A 418 3.74 -27.31 -0.44
CA ASP A 418 2.95 -26.98 -1.61
C ASP A 418 2.53 -25.51 -1.66
N TYR A 419 2.55 -24.80 -0.52
CA TYR A 419 1.97 -23.47 -0.36
C TYR A 419 2.98 -22.40 0.04
N VAL A 420 4.05 -22.77 0.75
CA VAL A 420 5.02 -21.83 1.29
C VAL A 420 6.31 -21.88 0.50
N ARG A 421 6.86 -20.72 0.23
CA ARG A 421 8.12 -20.52 -0.45
C ARG A 421 9.12 -19.83 0.47
N VAL A 422 10.35 -20.32 0.45
CA VAL A 422 11.49 -19.81 1.21
C VAL A 422 12.70 -19.61 0.29
N GLY A 423 13.77 -19.07 0.78
CA GLY A 423 15.01 -18.82 0.03
C GLY A 423 15.59 -20.08 -0.64
N ALA A 424 16.35 -19.87 -1.70
CA ALA A 424 16.98 -20.94 -2.46
C ALA A 424 17.85 -21.84 -1.57
N GLY A 425 17.68 -23.16 -1.72
CA GLY A 425 18.42 -24.16 -0.91
C GLY A 425 17.93 -24.33 0.52
N LYS A 426 16.78 -23.75 0.86
CA LYS A 426 16.09 -23.91 2.13
C LYS A 426 14.73 -24.59 1.95
N GLU A 427 14.20 -25.13 3.03
CA GLU A 427 12.85 -25.73 3.08
C GLU A 427 11.99 -25.04 4.13
N PRO A 428 10.69 -24.89 3.89
CA PRO A 428 9.78 -24.31 4.88
C PRO A 428 9.41 -25.33 5.95
N TYR A 429 9.36 -24.87 7.19
CA TYR A 429 8.89 -25.61 8.35
C TYR A 429 7.88 -24.79 9.13
N ILE A 430 7.03 -25.46 9.91
CA ILE A 430 6.09 -24.83 10.83
C ILE A 430 6.75 -24.65 12.19
N GLU A 431 6.67 -23.47 12.76
CA GLU A 431 7.03 -23.23 14.15
C GLU A 431 5.89 -23.72 15.05
N ARG A 432 6.12 -24.84 15.74
CA ARG A 432 5.07 -25.53 16.50
C ARG A 432 4.61 -24.81 17.78
N ALA A 433 5.43 -23.91 18.28
CA ALA A 433 5.09 -23.09 19.45
C ALA A 433 4.14 -21.94 19.15
N ASP A 434 3.72 -21.78 17.90
CA ASP A 434 2.85 -20.72 17.47
C ASP A 434 1.40 -20.95 17.86
N SER A 435 0.76 -19.91 18.37
CA SER A 435 -0.62 -19.94 18.83
C SER A 435 -1.66 -19.58 17.76
N VAL A 436 -1.25 -19.15 16.54
CA VAL A 436 -2.20 -18.88 15.46
C VAL A 436 -2.79 -20.17 14.92
N SER A 437 -4.07 -20.11 14.51
CA SER A 437 -4.88 -21.29 14.31
C SER A 437 -5.86 -21.17 13.16
N ALA A 438 -6.74 -22.16 13.02
CA ALA A 438 -7.77 -22.21 12.00
C ALA A 438 -9.04 -21.43 12.39
N THR A 439 -9.72 -20.88 11.38
CA THR A 439 -11.07 -20.31 11.50
C THR A 439 -12.08 -21.19 10.80
N LYS A 440 -13.36 -21.12 11.21
CA LYS A 440 -14.44 -21.97 10.66
C LYS A 440 -14.08 -23.46 10.66
N ALA A 441 -13.36 -23.88 11.70
CA ALA A 441 -12.91 -25.24 11.93
C ALA A 441 -13.60 -25.84 13.15
N SER A 442 -13.79 -27.15 13.14
CA SER A 442 -14.31 -27.91 14.28
C SER A 442 -13.21 -28.49 15.18
N ASN A 443 -11.95 -28.44 14.74
CA ASN A 443 -10.78 -28.82 15.54
C ASN A 443 -10.02 -27.57 16.00
N SER A 444 -9.60 -27.54 17.25
CA SER A 444 -8.78 -26.47 17.83
C SER A 444 -7.28 -26.70 17.64
N ASP A 445 -6.86 -27.96 17.56
CA ASP A 445 -5.47 -28.37 17.31
C ASP A 445 -5.30 -28.74 15.85
N VAL A 446 -4.57 -27.91 15.13
CA VAL A 446 -4.30 -28.06 13.69
C VAL A 446 -2.89 -28.56 13.41
N ASP A 447 -2.05 -28.75 14.46
CA ASP A 447 -0.70 -29.24 14.34
C ASP A 447 -0.67 -30.76 14.13
N VAL A 448 0.07 -31.22 13.12
CA VAL A 448 0.40 -32.64 12.90
C VAL A 448 1.89 -32.86 13.14
N ASN A 449 2.72 -32.13 12.41
CA ASN A 449 4.19 -32.13 12.51
C ASN A 449 4.74 -30.81 11.98
N ASP A 450 6.06 -30.69 11.84
CA ASP A 450 6.71 -29.45 11.38
C ASP A 450 6.54 -29.13 9.87
N GLU A 451 5.81 -29.96 9.12
CA GLU A 451 5.51 -29.76 7.69
C GLU A 451 4.01 -29.85 7.36
N THR A 452 3.20 -30.33 8.29
CA THR A 452 1.79 -30.67 8.00
C THR A 452 0.85 -30.01 9.00
N ARG A 453 -0.20 -29.40 8.49
CA ARG A 453 -1.37 -28.90 9.23
C ARG A 453 -2.60 -29.76 8.88
N LYS A 454 -3.50 -29.88 9.84
CA LYS A 454 -4.77 -30.60 9.69
C LYS A 454 -5.92 -29.62 9.88
N TYR A 455 -6.81 -29.55 8.91
CA TYR A 455 -7.98 -28.72 8.96
C TYR A 455 -9.27 -29.55 8.83
N THR A 456 -10.15 -29.42 9.81
CA THR A 456 -11.50 -30.03 9.77
C THR A 456 -12.53 -28.92 9.69
N ALA A 457 -13.28 -28.86 8.60
CA ALA A 457 -14.27 -27.83 8.36
C ALA A 457 -15.41 -27.86 9.39
N ALA A 458 -15.85 -26.70 9.84
CA ALA A 458 -16.95 -26.57 10.76
C ALA A 458 -18.24 -27.19 10.21
N LYS A 459 -19.04 -27.73 11.12
CA LYS A 459 -20.37 -28.25 10.82
C LYS A 459 -21.27 -27.08 10.38
N ASP A 460 -22.05 -27.31 9.35
CA ASP A 460 -23.10 -26.39 8.88
C ASP A 460 -22.59 -25.01 8.43
N TYR A 461 -21.31 -24.95 7.98
CA TYR A 461 -20.71 -23.77 7.39
C TYR A 461 -20.31 -24.04 5.93
N ALA A 462 -20.55 -23.05 5.07
CA ALA A 462 -20.03 -22.97 3.72
C ALA A 462 -19.55 -21.54 3.46
N GLY A 463 -18.40 -21.40 2.81
CA GLY A 463 -17.82 -20.09 2.52
C GLY A 463 -16.32 -20.01 2.80
N PRO A 464 -15.76 -18.81 2.85
CA PRO A 464 -14.34 -18.58 3.10
C PRO A 464 -13.92 -18.97 4.53
N ALA A 465 -12.77 -19.59 4.64
CA ALA A 465 -12.13 -19.98 5.90
C ALA A 465 -10.62 -19.82 5.78
N SER A 466 -9.88 -20.05 6.85
CA SER A 466 -8.42 -19.95 6.83
C SER A 466 -7.77 -20.85 7.87
N ILE A 467 -6.52 -21.19 7.60
CA ILE A 467 -5.58 -21.71 8.57
C ILE A 467 -4.34 -20.82 8.58
N THR A 468 -3.86 -20.48 9.76
CA THR A 468 -2.77 -19.54 9.96
C THR A 468 -1.71 -20.17 10.87
N PHE A 469 -0.46 -20.02 10.51
CA PHE A 469 0.68 -20.57 11.25
C PHE A 469 1.94 -19.74 10.98
N THR A 470 2.93 -19.83 11.85
CA THR A 470 4.26 -19.29 11.58
C THR A 470 5.08 -20.30 10.80
N ALA A 471 5.52 -19.89 9.62
CA ALA A 471 6.47 -20.61 8.79
C ALA A 471 7.88 -20.07 9.04
N VAL A 472 8.87 -20.96 9.04
CA VAL A 472 10.30 -20.66 9.15
C VAL A 472 11.06 -21.32 8.00
N ASP A 473 12.21 -20.78 7.65
CA ASP A 473 13.07 -21.28 6.57
C ASP A 473 14.22 -22.16 7.06
N GLY A 474 14.09 -22.72 8.25
CA GLY A 474 15.06 -23.63 8.85
C GLY A 474 14.41 -24.49 9.92
N LYS A 475 14.84 -25.75 10.02
CA LYS A 475 14.28 -26.72 10.96
C LYS A 475 14.50 -26.29 12.41
N GLN A 476 13.47 -26.43 13.24
CA GLN A 476 13.56 -26.16 14.68
C GLN A 476 14.69 -27.01 15.32
N GLY A 477 15.58 -26.37 16.06
CA GLY A 477 16.78 -27.04 16.64
C GLY A 477 18.01 -27.07 15.73
N SER A 478 17.93 -26.54 14.50
CA SER A 478 19.08 -26.32 13.62
C SER A 478 20.01 -25.25 14.19
N ASP A 479 21.26 -25.27 13.69
CA ASP A 479 22.31 -24.33 14.08
C ASP A 479 21.82 -22.87 14.13
N LYS A 480 21.71 -22.33 15.33
CA LYS A 480 21.26 -20.96 15.61
C LYS A 480 22.22 -19.88 15.07
N THR A 481 23.37 -20.26 14.56
CA THR A 481 24.30 -19.34 13.88
C THR A 481 23.82 -18.96 12.48
N LYS A 482 22.87 -19.70 11.90
CA LYS A 482 22.22 -19.38 10.64
C LYS A 482 20.98 -18.53 10.91
N ILE A 483 20.85 -17.43 10.19
CA ILE A 483 19.67 -16.57 10.25
C ILE A 483 18.48 -17.38 9.78
N ILE A 484 17.49 -17.58 10.65
CA ILE A 484 16.21 -18.20 10.35
C ILE A 484 15.21 -17.07 10.14
N ASN A 485 14.67 -17.00 8.91
CA ASN A 485 13.59 -16.06 8.60
C ASN A 485 12.26 -16.72 8.97
N SER A 486 11.34 -15.93 9.44
CA SER A 486 9.99 -16.38 9.77
C SER A 486 8.93 -15.38 9.34
N ALA A 487 7.73 -15.88 9.05
CA ALA A 487 6.55 -15.06 8.83
C ALA A 487 5.28 -15.83 9.19
N VAL A 488 4.25 -15.12 9.59
CA VAL A 488 2.92 -15.71 9.80
C VAL A 488 2.22 -15.81 8.44
N ILE A 489 1.87 -17.03 8.07
CA ILE A 489 1.25 -17.36 6.78
C ILE A 489 -0.21 -17.70 7.00
N THR A 490 -1.07 -17.13 6.17
CA THR A 490 -2.49 -17.48 6.08
C THR A 490 -2.75 -18.24 4.80
N LEU A 491 -3.23 -19.48 4.91
CA LEU A 491 -3.76 -20.25 3.79
C LEU A 491 -5.27 -20.06 3.73
N GLN A 492 -5.74 -19.65 2.58
CA GLN A 492 -7.17 -19.46 2.30
C GLN A 492 -7.81 -20.80 1.98
N ILE A 493 -8.94 -21.10 2.64
CA ILE A 493 -9.70 -22.33 2.46
C ILE A 493 -11.11 -21.94 2.02
N THR A 494 -11.67 -22.70 1.08
CA THR A 494 -13.08 -22.62 0.72
C THR A 494 -13.79 -23.85 1.24
N VAL A 495 -14.71 -23.65 2.17
CA VAL A 495 -15.59 -24.72 2.66
C VAL A 495 -16.80 -24.81 1.75
N ILE A 496 -17.02 -26.00 1.18
CA ILE A 496 -18.12 -26.30 0.28
C ILE A 496 -19.26 -26.86 1.10
N GLY A 497 -20.47 -26.31 0.92
CA GLY A 497 -21.68 -26.84 1.54
C GLY A 497 -21.99 -28.25 1.04
N ARG A 498 -22.60 -29.08 1.89
CA ARG A 498 -23.12 -30.36 1.43
C ARG A 498 -24.31 -30.12 0.52
N ASP A 499 -24.43 -30.88 -0.53
CA ASP A 499 -25.66 -31.04 -1.29
C ASP A 499 -26.72 -31.75 -0.39
N VAL A 500 -27.40 -30.97 0.42
CA VAL A 500 -28.54 -31.44 1.17
C VAL A 500 -29.77 -31.03 0.36
N PRO A 501 -30.64 -31.98 -0.03
CA PRO A 501 -31.87 -31.60 -0.71
C PRO A 501 -32.66 -30.62 0.16
N PRO A 502 -33.35 -29.63 -0.44
CA PRO A 502 -34.06 -28.63 0.29
C PRO A 502 -35.08 -29.31 1.23
N PRO A 503 -35.31 -28.75 2.43
CA PRO A 503 -36.28 -29.32 3.37
C PRO A 503 -37.66 -29.38 2.74
N THR A 504 -38.31 -30.53 2.85
CA THR A 504 -39.66 -30.73 2.38
C THR A 504 -40.66 -30.53 3.52
N PHE A 505 -41.65 -29.71 3.27
CA PHE A 505 -42.76 -29.46 4.20
C PHE A 505 -44.00 -30.25 3.77
N SER A 506 -44.66 -30.87 4.72
CA SER A 506 -45.97 -31.43 4.50
C SER A 506 -47.03 -30.34 4.68
N SER A 507 -47.91 -30.20 3.70
CA SER A 507 -49.07 -29.29 3.84
C SER A 507 -50.04 -29.82 4.88
N SER A 508 -50.57 -28.93 5.71
CA SER A 508 -51.62 -29.24 6.67
C SER A 508 -52.86 -28.42 6.33
N THR A 509 -54.01 -29.04 6.38
CA THR A 509 -55.30 -28.36 6.20
C THR A 509 -56.07 -28.42 7.50
N ILE A 510 -56.63 -27.33 7.90
CA ILE A 510 -57.56 -27.29 9.03
C ILE A 510 -58.88 -26.68 8.59
N ASP A 511 -59.96 -27.28 9.02
CA ASP A 511 -61.28 -26.71 8.85
C ASP A 511 -61.68 -25.95 10.13
N VAL A 512 -62.10 -24.71 9.96
CA VAL A 512 -62.57 -23.84 11.05
C VAL A 512 -63.92 -23.27 10.66
N GLU A 513 -64.88 -23.31 11.62
CA GLU A 513 -66.15 -22.63 11.46
C GLU A 513 -65.99 -21.14 11.76
N ALA A 514 -66.71 -20.31 11.05
CA ALA A 514 -66.71 -18.87 11.27
C ALA A 514 -67.25 -18.55 12.69
N GLY A 515 -66.42 -17.84 13.48
CA GLY A 515 -66.72 -17.46 14.84
C GLY A 515 -66.40 -18.51 15.91
N ALA A 516 -65.77 -19.62 15.56
CA ALA A 516 -65.29 -20.61 16.52
C ALA A 516 -64.04 -20.13 17.27
N ASP A 517 -63.75 -20.69 18.43
CA ASP A 517 -62.55 -20.43 19.21
C ASP A 517 -61.30 -20.78 18.43
N PRO A 518 -60.16 -20.07 18.68
CA PRO A 518 -58.88 -20.34 18.00
C PRO A 518 -58.45 -21.80 18.14
N LYS A 519 -58.06 -22.42 17.00
CA LYS A 519 -57.51 -23.78 16.97
C LYS A 519 -55.98 -23.73 16.91
N THR A 520 -55.32 -24.56 17.70
CA THR A 520 -53.89 -24.77 17.64
C THR A 520 -53.56 -25.82 16.59
N VAL A 521 -52.68 -25.50 15.66
CA VAL A 521 -52.16 -26.43 14.65
C VAL A 521 -50.72 -26.79 14.99
N ALA A 522 -50.48 -28.09 15.17
CA ALA A 522 -49.09 -28.57 15.27
C ALA A 522 -48.50 -28.67 13.85
N LEU A 523 -47.47 -27.90 13.60
CA LEU A 523 -46.68 -28.02 12.35
C LEU A 523 -45.66 -29.15 12.50
N THR A 524 -45.62 -30.03 11.52
CA THR A 524 -44.57 -31.06 11.46
C THR A 524 -43.26 -30.41 11.09
N ALA A 525 -42.18 -30.75 11.80
CA ALA A 525 -40.84 -30.28 11.42
C ALA A 525 -40.53 -30.72 9.98
N PRO A 526 -39.87 -29.85 9.18
CA PRO A 526 -39.49 -30.22 7.85
C PRO A 526 -38.52 -31.42 7.87
N THR A 527 -38.67 -32.30 6.88
CA THR A 527 -37.70 -33.39 6.67
C THR A 527 -36.44 -32.85 6.05
N ASN A 528 -35.28 -33.35 6.42
CA ASN A 528 -33.96 -32.89 6.00
C ASN A 528 -33.56 -31.50 6.54
N ALA A 529 -34.13 -31.05 7.63
CA ALA A 529 -33.72 -29.82 8.30
C ALA A 529 -32.56 -30.05 9.31
#